data_ae7403c7734b5dc161bc185942ce18f3
#
_entry.id   ae7403c7734b5dc161bc185942ce18f3
#
_cell.length_a   1.000
_cell.length_b   1.000
_cell.length_c   1.000
_cell.angle_alpha   90.00
_cell.angle_beta   90.00
_cell.angle_gamma   90.00
#
_symmetry.space_group_name_H-M   'P 1'
#
loop_
_entity.id
_entity.type
_entity.pdbx_description
1 polymer ?
#
loop_
_entity_poly.entity_id
_entity_poly.type
_entity_poly.pdbx_seq_one_letter_code
_entity_poly.pdbx_strand_id
1 'polypeptide(L)'
;EMKVRELSSGMNAKLRIAATLARKAKLTLLDEPLNGVDFKAREQIVEMILRQADESRTIVMSTHLIEEIESYVEEAIFIKGGKLADVVNLERERMTTGRSLTELYMQLM
;
A
#
# COMPACT_ATOMS: atom_id res chain seq x y z
N GLU A 1 -18.43 -21.67 -15.58
CA GLU A 1 -17.34 -20.78 -15.94
C GLU A 1 -17.66 -19.33 -15.62
N MET A 2 -16.77 -18.66 -14.93
CA MET A 2 -16.96 -17.29 -14.49
C MET A 2 -16.29 -16.29 -15.44
N LYS A 3 -17.05 -15.35 -15.95
CA LYS A 3 -16.51 -14.26 -16.78
C LYS A 3 -15.92 -13.18 -15.89
N VAL A 4 -14.94 -12.43 -16.41
CA VAL A 4 -14.30 -11.34 -15.66
C VAL A 4 -15.33 -10.39 -15.05
N ARG A 5 -16.36 -10.01 -15.79
CA ARG A 5 -17.41 -9.12 -15.31
C ARG A 5 -18.25 -9.69 -14.16
N GLU A 6 -18.18 -10.99 -13.95
CA GLU A 6 -18.91 -11.68 -12.87
C GLU A 6 -18.10 -11.81 -11.59
N LEU A 7 -16.80 -11.41 -11.63
CA LEU A 7 -15.96 -11.43 -10.45
C LEU A 7 -16.38 -10.32 -9.49
N SER A 8 -16.27 -10.59 -8.19
CA SER A 8 -16.47 -9.57 -7.18
C SER A 8 -15.41 -8.47 -7.34
N SER A 9 -15.67 -7.28 -6.76
CA SER A 9 -14.69 -6.20 -6.79
C SER A 9 -13.37 -6.60 -6.13
N GLY A 10 -13.42 -7.42 -5.08
CA GLY A 10 -12.20 -7.94 -4.44
C GLY A 10 -11.42 -8.88 -5.34
N MET A 11 -12.10 -9.75 -6.06
CA MET A 11 -11.46 -10.66 -7.02
C MET A 11 -10.87 -9.90 -8.19
N ASN A 12 -11.57 -8.89 -8.70
CA ASN A 12 -11.06 -8.01 -9.76
C ASN A 12 -9.81 -7.27 -9.33
N ALA A 13 -9.82 -6.73 -8.12
CA ALA A 13 -8.66 -6.03 -7.56
C ALA A 13 -7.46 -6.96 -7.44
N LYS A 14 -7.66 -8.16 -6.91
CA LYS A 14 -6.59 -9.16 -6.79
C LYS A 14 -6.01 -9.53 -8.15
N LEU A 15 -6.86 -9.73 -9.14
CA LEU A 15 -6.43 -10.07 -10.49
C LEU A 15 -5.56 -8.97 -11.11
N ARG A 16 -6.00 -7.71 -10.98
CA ARG A 16 -5.23 -6.56 -11.50
C ARG A 16 -3.88 -6.43 -10.84
N ILE A 17 -3.83 -6.61 -9.53
CA ILE A 17 -2.58 -6.50 -8.78
C ILE A 17 -1.66 -7.67 -9.12
N ALA A 18 -2.19 -8.89 -9.19
CA ALA A 18 -1.41 -10.05 -9.59
C ALA A 18 -0.79 -9.86 -10.97
N ALA A 19 -1.55 -9.33 -11.92
CA ALA A 19 -1.05 -9.06 -13.26
C ALA A 19 0.06 -8.01 -13.26
N THR A 20 -0.09 -6.96 -12.46
CA THR A 20 0.94 -5.92 -12.33
C THR A 20 2.20 -6.46 -11.70
N LEU A 21 2.09 -7.23 -10.62
CA LEU A 21 3.23 -7.80 -9.92
C LEU A 21 3.95 -8.88 -10.74
N ALA A 22 3.24 -9.57 -11.61
CA ALA A 22 3.82 -10.59 -12.47
C ALA A 22 4.89 -10.05 -13.42
N ARG A 23 4.91 -8.76 -13.68
CA ARG A 23 5.92 -8.11 -14.53
C ARG A 23 7.31 -8.10 -13.89
N LYS A 24 7.39 -8.27 -12.59
CA LYS A 24 8.65 -8.31 -11.83
C LYS A 24 9.56 -7.11 -12.11
N ALA A 25 8.98 -5.93 -12.22
CA ALA A 25 9.73 -4.69 -12.44
C ALA A 25 10.53 -4.32 -11.19
N LYS A 26 11.62 -3.57 -11.37
CA LYS A 26 12.40 -3.05 -10.24
C LYS A 26 11.62 -2.02 -9.42
N LEU A 27 10.75 -1.27 -10.08
CA LEU A 27 9.86 -0.30 -9.44
C LEU A 27 8.43 -0.57 -9.89
N THR A 28 7.56 -0.77 -8.92
CA THR A 28 6.14 -0.95 -9.16
C THR A 28 5.36 0.13 -8.43
N LEU A 29 4.46 0.79 -9.14
CA LEU A 29 3.61 1.84 -8.58
C LEU A 29 2.17 1.31 -8.55
N LEU A 30 1.56 1.35 -7.37
CA LEU A 30 0.17 0.92 -7.16
C LEU A 30 -0.63 2.11 -6.64
N ASP A 31 -1.65 2.52 -7.39
CA ASP A 31 -2.49 3.65 -7.01
C ASP A 31 -3.76 3.15 -6.32
N GLU A 32 -3.90 3.47 -5.04
CA GLU A 32 -5.05 3.11 -4.22
C GLU A 32 -5.49 1.64 -4.39
N PRO A 33 -4.57 0.68 -4.21
CA PRO A 33 -4.86 -0.73 -4.53
C PRO A 33 -5.92 -1.35 -3.63
N LEU A 34 -6.18 -0.77 -2.46
CA LEU A 34 -7.12 -1.30 -1.47
C LEU A 34 -8.48 -0.59 -1.51
N ASN A 35 -8.62 0.45 -2.34
CA ASN A 35 -9.83 1.25 -2.37
C ASN A 35 -11.02 0.46 -2.93
N GLY A 36 -12.15 0.54 -2.24
CA GLY A 36 -13.38 -0.14 -2.66
C GLY A 36 -13.37 -1.66 -2.49
N VAL A 37 -12.42 -2.18 -1.73
CA VAL A 37 -12.23 -3.62 -1.54
C VAL A 37 -12.59 -3.98 -0.10
N ASP A 38 -13.27 -5.12 0.12
CA ASP A 38 -13.63 -5.53 1.46
C ASP A 38 -12.40 -5.94 2.29
N PHE A 39 -12.58 -6.04 3.60
CA PHE A 39 -11.49 -6.29 4.55
C PHE A 39 -10.69 -7.56 4.21
N LYS A 40 -11.38 -8.66 3.92
CA LYS A 40 -10.72 -9.93 3.63
C LYS A 40 -9.88 -9.84 2.36
N ALA A 41 -10.41 -9.22 1.32
CA ALA A 41 -9.69 -9.05 0.07
C ALA A 41 -8.51 -8.10 0.25
N ARG A 42 -8.64 -7.07 1.10
CA ARG A 42 -7.52 -6.17 1.44
C ARG A 42 -6.35 -6.93 2.05
N GLU A 43 -6.62 -7.80 3.00
CA GLU A 43 -5.56 -8.62 3.61
C GLU A 43 -4.85 -9.49 2.57
N GLN A 44 -5.60 -10.09 1.68
CA GLN A 44 -5.05 -10.94 0.63
C GLN A 44 -4.19 -10.14 -0.35
N ILE A 45 -4.62 -8.94 -0.71
CA ILE A 45 -3.87 -8.05 -1.58
C ILE A 45 -2.55 -7.62 -0.93
N VAL A 46 -2.61 -7.21 0.34
CA VAL A 46 -1.40 -6.82 1.08
C VAL A 46 -0.42 -7.99 1.13
N GLU A 47 -0.91 -9.19 1.40
CA GLU A 47 -0.07 -10.39 1.41
C GLU A 47 0.60 -10.64 0.06
N MET A 48 -0.14 -10.47 -1.03
CA MET A 48 0.41 -10.60 -2.38
C MET A 48 1.55 -9.59 -2.61
N ILE A 49 1.34 -8.36 -2.21
CA ILE A 49 2.33 -7.29 -2.35
C ILE A 49 3.60 -7.63 -1.53
N LEU A 50 3.42 -8.04 -0.28
CA LEU A 50 4.54 -8.37 0.60
C LEU A 50 5.38 -9.55 0.07
N ARG A 51 4.73 -10.53 -0.52
CA ARG A 51 5.45 -11.67 -1.10
C ARG A 51 6.34 -11.28 -2.28
N GLN A 52 6.00 -10.21 -2.98
CA GLN A 52 6.74 -9.75 -4.13
C GLN A 52 7.78 -8.69 -3.77
N ALA A 53 7.68 -8.10 -2.60
CA ALA A 53 8.64 -7.09 -2.15
C ALA A 53 9.93 -7.78 -1.70
N ASP A 54 11.08 -7.34 -2.22
CA ASP A 54 12.39 -7.83 -1.81
C ASP A 54 13.43 -6.73 -2.05
N GLU A 55 14.71 -7.02 -1.79
CA GLU A 55 15.78 -6.03 -1.92
C GLU A 55 15.99 -5.54 -3.36
N SER A 56 15.60 -6.34 -4.35
CA SER A 56 15.76 -5.99 -5.75
C SER A 56 14.56 -5.23 -6.32
N ARG A 57 13.49 -5.10 -5.56
CA ARG A 57 12.22 -4.53 -6.05
C ARG A 57 11.69 -3.51 -5.07
N THR A 58 11.33 -2.35 -5.60
CA THR A 58 10.67 -1.31 -4.81
C THR A 58 9.21 -1.23 -5.20
N ILE A 59 8.34 -1.27 -4.22
CA ILE A 59 6.90 -1.13 -4.43
C ILE A 59 6.46 0.14 -3.71
N VAL A 60 5.86 1.05 -4.48
CA VAL A 60 5.31 2.30 -3.96
C VAL A 60 3.79 2.25 -4.14
N MET A 61 3.09 2.50 -3.08
CA MET A 61 1.63 2.43 -3.08
C MET A 61 1.07 3.74 -2.56
N SER A 62 0.11 4.33 -3.29
CA SER A 62 -0.65 5.45 -2.77
C SER A 62 -1.88 4.92 -2.04
N THR A 63 -2.21 5.50 -0.90
CA THR A 63 -3.41 5.11 -0.16
C THR A 63 -3.78 6.14 0.89
N HIS A 64 -5.07 6.21 1.23
CA HIS A 64 -5.56 6.93 2.38
C HIS A 64 -5.95 5.98 3.52
N LEU A 65 -5.79 4.67 3.31
CA LEU A 65 -6.14 3.64 4.29
C LEU A 65 -4.96 3.35 5.21
N ILE A 66 -4.59 4.34 5.99
CA ILE A 66 -3.35 4.35 6.78
C ILE A 66 -3.26 3.16 7.75
N GLU A 67 -4.35 2.89 8.46
CA GLU A 67 -4.38 1.81 9.45
C GLU A 67 -4.19 0.42 8.83
N GLU A 68 -4.64 0.26 7.58
CA GLU A 68 -4.55 -1.02 6.88
C GLU A 68 -3.12 -1.40 6.51
N ILE A 69 -2.24 -0.39 6.34
CA ILE A 69 -0.89 -0.63 5.82
C ILE A 69 0.21 -0.32 6.83
N GLU A 70 -0.13 0.27 7.96
CA GLU A 70 0.84 0.80 8.92
C GLU A 70 1.92 -0.19 9.36
N SER A 71 1.55 -1.46 9.58
CA SER A 71 2.49 -2.47 10.03
C SER A 71 3.36 -3.08 8.94
N TYR A 72 3.12 -2.71 7.68
CA TYR A 72 3.81 -3.31 6.54
C TYR A 72 4.81 -2.39 5.86
N VAL A 73 4.61 -1.08 5.95
CA VAL A 73 5.43 -0.13 5.19
C VAL A 73 6.69 0.26 5.96
N GLU A 74 7.78 0.45 5.24
CA GLU A 74 9.06 0.87 5.81
C GLU A 74 9.19 2.38 5.83
N GLU A 75 8.73 3.04 4.77
CA GLU A 75 8.80 4.47 4.62
C GLU A 75 7.47 5.03 4.14
N ALA A 76 7.16 6.23 4.59
CA ALA A 76 5.96 6.94 4.17
C ALA A 76 6.34 8.30 3.60
N ILE A 77 5.68 8.65 2.50
CA ILE A 77 5.83 9.95 1.86
C ILE A 77 4.50 10.67 2.00
N PHE A 78 4.51 11.82 2.67
CA PHE A 78 3.30 12.63 2.86
C PHE A 78 3.26 13.74 1.83
N ILE A 79 2.16 13.80 1.08
CA ILE A 79 1.94 14.81 0.05
C ILE A 79 0.68 15.60 0.42
N LYS A 80 0.79 16.91 0.47
CA LYS A 80 -0.33 17.78 0.78
C LYS A 80 -0.33 18.98 -0.17
N GLY A 81 -1.50 19.23 -0.79
CA GLY A 81 -1.62 20.34 -1.73
C GLY A 81 -0.67 20.25 -2.92
N GLY A 82 -0.37 19.04 -3.38
CA GLY A 82 0.53 18.81 -4.50
C GLY A 82 2.01 18.98 -4.16
N LYS A 83 2.33 19.13 -2.87
CA LYS A 83 3.71 19.34 -2.42
C LYS A 83 4.11 18.27 -1.42
N LEU A 84 5.41 17.98 -1.38
CA LEU A 84 5.98 17.10 -0.39
C LEU A 84 5.87 17.72 1.00
N ALA A 85 5.16 17.05 1.91
CA ALA A 85 5.06 17.48 3.29
C ALA A 85 6.16 16.88 4.16
N ASP A 86 6.40 15.57 4.03
CA ASP A 86 7.46 14.91 4.79
C ASP A 86 7.77 13.52 4.18
N VAL A 87 8.96 13.02 4.49
CA VAL A 87 9.38 11.64 4.20
C VAL A 87 9.84 11.02 5.51
N VAL A 88 9.21 9.92 5.91
CA VAL A 88 9.41 9.34 7.22
C VAL A 88 9.85 7.89 7.11
N ASN A 89 10.93 7.53 7.81
CA ASN A 89 11.29 6.14 8.06
C ASN A 89 10.55 5.71 9.33
N LEU A 90 9.63 4.76 9.20
CA LEU A 90 8.71 4.40 10.29
C LEU A 90 9.41 3.72 11.47
N GLU A 91 10.44 2.92 11.20
CA GLU A 91 11.19 2.28 12.27
C GLU A 91 11.92 3.33 13.12
N ARG A 92 12.58 4.26 12.47
CA ARG A 92 13.27 5.36 13.16
C ARG A 92 12.29 6.20 13.96
N GLU A 93 11.10 6.48 13.41
CA GLU A 93 10.10 7.28 14.09
C GLU A 93 9.60 6.59 15.36
N ARG A 94 9.39 5.28 15.30
CA ARG A 94 9.00 4.51 16.51
C ARG A 94 10.08 4.55 17.58
N MET A 95 11.34 4.50 17.19
CA MET A 95 12.46 4.50 18.12
C MET A 95 12.72 5.88 18.72
N THR A 96 12.45 6.95 17.99
CA THR A 96 12.77 8.31 18.45
C THR A 96 11.61 9.00 19.14
N THR A 97 10.43 8.99 18.55
CA THR A 97 9.26 9.70 19.09
C THR A 97 8.13 8.76 19.53
N GLY A 98 8.17 7.52 19.07
CA GLY A 98 7.11 6.55 19.35
C GLY A 98 5.80 6.83 18.61
N ARG A 99 5.78 7.81 17.67
CA ARG A 99 4.56 8.13 16.93
C ARG A 99 4.26 7.06 15.88
N SER A 100 2.98 6.72 15.76
CA SER A 100 2.49 5.83 14.72
C SER A 100 2.30 6.58 13.40
N LEU A 101 2.13 5.84 12.33
CA LEU A 101 1.83 6.44 11.03
C LEU A 101 0.52 7.21 11.06
N THR A 102 -0.49 6.69 11.76
CA THR A 102 -1.77 7.37 11.92
C THR A 102 -1.59 8.70 12.65
N GLU A 103 -0.80 8.74 13.71
CA GLU A 103 -0.52 9.97 14.44
C GLU A 103 0.21 11.00 13.58
N LEU A 104 1.19 10.56 12.80
CA LEU A 104 1.90 11.43 11.87
C LEU A 104 0.96 12.00 10.80
N TYR A 105 0.10 11.16 10.26
CA TYR A 105 -0.90 11.59 9.29
C TYR A 105 -1.79 12.68 9.84
N MET A 106 -2.28 12.51 11.07
CA MET A 106 -3.12 13.50 11.73
C MET A 106 -2.41 14.82 12.00
N GLN A 107 -1.11 14.78 12.24
CA GLN A 107 -0.30 15.98 12.48
C GLN A 107 0.06 16.72 11.18
N LEU A 108 0.38 15.99 10.12
CA LEU A 108 0.90 16.57 8.87
C LEU A 108 -0.20 16.92 7.87
N MET A 109 -1.29 16.21 7.93
CA MET A 109 -2.38 16.34 6.97
C MET A 109 -3.61 17.00 7.59
#